data_f75f78aeee6b3103e2dc81049b797946
#
_entry.id   f75f78aeee6b3103e2dc81049b797946
#
_cell.length_a   1.000
_cell.length_b   1.000
_cell.length_c   1.000
_cell.angle_alpha   90.00
_cell.angle_beta   90.00
_cell.angle_gamma   90.00
#
_symmetry.space_group_name_H-M   'P 1'
#
loop_
_entity.id
_entity.type
_entity.pdbx_description
1 polymer ?
#
loop_
_entity_poly.entity_id
_entity_poly.type
_entity_poly.pdbx_seq_one_letter_code
_entity_poly.pdbx_strand_id
1 'polypeptide(L)'
;GQIAAVRYKHELPNYGTFDEKRIFAAGPMPEPVLFKGVRIGVPICEDGWLAPVSLHLKERGAELLISTNGSPYEIDKDDRRLEEVFAARVRETGLPLMFLNRVGGQDELVFDGSSFVLNADGAAAHRLPDWEEHLRMTHWTRGDNGWQWADGPKALWEEHPADIYSAMVTGLRDYVNSNGFPGVVLGMSGGIDSAICA
;
A
#
# COMPACT_ATOMS: atom_id res chain seq x y z
N GLY A 1 -16.00 5.76 19.18
CA GLY A 1 -14.75 6.52 19.02
C GLY A 1 -15.02 7.94 18.54
N GLN A 2 -14.05 8.82 18.68
CA GLN A 2 -14.14 10.19 18.16
C GLN A 2 -13.19 10.36 16.99
N ILE A 3 -13.57 11.15 15.97
CA ILE A 3 -12.69 11.52 14.86
C ILE A 3 -11.70 12.55 15.41
N ALA A 4 -10.40 12.19 15.45
CA ALA A 4 -9.33 13.06 15.93
C ALA A 4 -8.86 14.06 14.84
N ALA A 5 -8.84 13.64 13.59
CA ALA A 5 -8.45 14.48 12.45
C ALA A 5 -9.02 13.90 11.14
N VAL A 6 -9.16 14.77 10.14
CA VAL A 6 -9.47 14.40 8.75
C VAL A 6 -8.34 14.89 7.87
N ARG A 7 -7.93 14.07 6.91
CA ARG A 7 -6.93 14.44 5.91
C ARG A 7 -7.48 14.13 4.52
N TYR A 8 -7.13 14.97 3.58
CA TYR A 8 -7.52 14.84 2.18
C TYR A 8 -6.27 14.56 1.36
N LYS A 9 -6.43 13.74 0.33
CA LYS A 9 -5.38 13.46 -0.64
C LYS A 9 -5.04 14.74 -1.41
N HIS A 10 -3.76 15.05 -1.53
CA HIS A 10 -3.25 16.23 -2.24
C HIS A 10 -2.92 15.91 -3.69
N GLU A 11 -2.13 14.86 -3.90
CA GLU A 11 -1.73 14.43 -5.24
C GLU A 11 -2.76 13.46 -5.81
N LEU A 12 -3.39 13.85 -6.91
CA LEU A 12 -4.42 13.05 -7.58
C LEU A 12 -3.83 12.39 -8.82
N PRO A 13 -3.70 11.05 -8.88
CA PRO A 13 -3.24 10.38 -10.08
C PRO A 13 -4.27 10.54 -11.22
N ASN A 14 -3.75 10.76 -12.43
CA ASN A 14 -4.57 10.90 -13.63
C ASN A 14 -3.86 10.27 -14.83
N TYR A 15 -3.50 9.00 -14.68
CA TYR A 15 -2.78 8.19 -15.66
C TYR A 15 -3.15 6.71 -15.49
N GLY A 16 -2.94 5.91 -16.54
CA GLY A 16 -3.29 4.49 -16.53
C GLY A 16 -4.77 4.26 -16.21
N THR A 17 -5.05 3.56 -15.14
CA THR A 17 -6.41 3.27 -14.65
C THR A 17 -7.00 4.38 -13.78
N PHE A 18 -6.22 5.43 -13.48
CA PHE A 18 -6.64 6.50 -12.59
C PHE A 18 -7.13 7.73 -13.38
N ASP A 19 -8.28 8.25 -12.98
CA ASP A 19 -8.90 9.47 -13.53
C ASP A 19 -9.47 10.33 -12.39
N GLU A 20 -8.67 10.51 -11.33
CA GLU A 20 -9.15 11.16 -10.10
C GLU A 20 -9.40 12.66 -10.32
N LYS A 21 -8.60 13.33 -11.15
CA LYS A 21 -8.75 14.78 -11.39
C LYS A 21 -10.06 15.17 -12.08
N ARG A 22 -10.69 14.23 -12.76
CA ARG A 22 -12.01 14.46 -13.37
C ARG A 22 -13.14 14.51 -12.33
N ILE A 23 -12.97 13.80 -11.21
CA ILE A 23 -14.04 13.59 -10.22
C ILE A 23 -13.76 14.35 -8.93
N PHE A 24 -12.51 14.47 -8.53
CA PHE A 24 -12.10 15.02 -7.24
C PHE A 24 -11.26 16.29 -7.39
N ALA A 25 -11.34 17.16 -6.39
CA ALA A 25 -10.42 18.28 -6.22
C ALA A 25 -9.29 17.87 -5.26
N ALA A 26 -8.08 18.35 -5.56
CA ALA A 26 -6.94 18.15 -4.68
C ALA A 26 -7.18 18.80 -3.30
N GLY A 27 -6.86 18.07 -2.24
CA GLY A 27 -6.85 18.62 -0.90
C GLY A 27 -5.70 19.61 -0.67
N PRO A 28 -5.72 20.38 0.41
CA PRO A 28 -4.56 21.19 0.82
C PRO A 28 -3.39 20.28 1.19
N MET A 29 -2.17 20.82 1.23
CA MET A 29 -1.02 20.13 1.80
C MET A 29 -1.35 19.64 3.21
N PRO A 30 -1.17 18.33 3.51
CA PRO A 30 -1.63 17.76 4.76
C PRO A 30 -0.70 18.12 5.93
N GLU A 31 -1.28 18.45 7.07
CA GLU A 31 -0.56 18.60 8.34
C GLU A 31 -0.44 17.25 9.05
N PRO A 32 0.63 17.01 9.86
CA PRO A 32 0.70 15.82 10.70
C PRO A 32 -0.49 15.70 11.66
N VAL A 33 -0.86 14.48 11.99
CA VAL A 33 -1.88 14.17 13.00
C VAL A 33 -1.19 13.94 14.34
N LEU A 34 -1.61 14.65 15.37
CA LEU A 34 -1.14 14.37 16.74
C LEU A 34 -1.98 13.23 17.32
N PHE A 35 -1.36 12.09 17.56
CA PHE A 35 -1.99 10.94 18.18
C PHE A 35 -1.15 10.41 19.34
N LYS A 36 -1.70 10.40 20.53
CA LYS A 36 -1.01 9.97 21.78
C LYS A 36 0.38 10.58 21.97
N GLY A 37 0.53 11.86 21.63
CA GLY A 37 1.80 12.58 21.77
C GLY A 37 2.79 12.39 20.62
N VAL A 38 2.44 11.62 19.58
CA VAL A 38 3.25 11.39 18.38
C VAL A 38 2.66 12.16 17.20
N ARG A 39 3.49 12.87 16.46
CA ARG A 39 3.09 13.55 15.21
C ARG A 39 3.27 12.60 14.02
N ILE A 40 2.17 12.12 13.50
CA ILE A 40 2.12 11.14 12.41
C ILE A 40 1.80 11.86 11.09
N GLY A 41 2.68 11.74 10.11
CA GLY A 41 2.39 12.12 8.72
C GLY A 41 1.60 11.01 8.04
N VAL A 42 0.49 11.38 7.37
CA VAL A 42 -0.38 10.41 6.68
C VAL A 42 -0.50 10.78 5.21
N PRO A 43 0.51 10.46 4.37
CA PRO A 43 0.37 10.56 2.92
C PRO A 43 -0.63 9.50 2.42
N ILE A 44 -1.47 9.88 1.46
CA ILE A 44 -2.51 9.01 0.92
C ILE A 44 -2.11 8.58 -0.49
N CYS A 45 -1.70 7.34 -0.65
CA CYS A 45 -1.36 6.70 -1.92
C CYS A 45 -0.39 7.56 -2.77
N GLU A 46 -0.86 8.23 -3.82
CA GLU A 46 -0.05 9.08 -4.71
C GLU A 46 0.76 10.14 -3.97
N ASP A 47 0.27 10.65 -2.84
CA ASP A 47 1.04 11.56 -1.98
C ASP A 47 2.39 10.98 -1.55
N GLY A 48 2.47 9.66 -1.37
CA GLY A 48 3.70 8.95 -1.02
C GLY A 48 4.61 8.65 -2.22
N TRP A 49 4.05 8.59 -3.43
CA TRP A 49 4.83 8.36 -4.65
C TRP A 49 5.69 9.57 -5.02
N LEU A 50 5.24 10.76 -4.68
CA LEU A 50 5.91 12.01 -4.95
C LEU A 50 6.55 12.59 -3.69
N ALA A 51 7.69 13.27 -3.82
CA ALA A 51 8.44 13.82 -2.70
C ALA A 51 7.73 14.96 -1.94
N PRO A 52 7.00 15.88 -2.59
CA PRO A 52 6.56 17.12 -1.96
C PRO A 52 5.75 16.94 -0.67
N VAL A 53 4.78 16.01 -0.66
CA VAL A 53 3.91 15.78 0.50
C VAL A 53 4.70 15.21 1.68
N SER A 54 5.56 14.22 1.43
CA SER A 54 6.39 13.62 2.48
C SER A 54 7.39 14.61 3.09
N LEU A 55 8.02 15.45 2.26
CA LEU A 55 8.91 16.51 2.71
C LEU A 55 8.17 17.57 3.52
N HIS A 56 7.02 18.03 3.04
CA HIS A 56 6.18 18.98 3.78
C HIS A 56 5.78 18.42 5.16
N LEU A 57 5.35 17.17 5.23
CA LEU A 57 5.01 16.54 6.51
C LEU A 57 6.21 16.52 7.46
N LYS A 58 7.42 16.23 6.97
CA LYS A 58 8.66 16.32 7.75
C LYS A 58 8.91 17.74 8.26
N GLU A 59 8.83 18.74 7.40
CA GLU A 59 9.00 20.15 7.76
C GLU A 59 7.99 20.61 8.81
N ARG A 60 6.78 20.08 8.76
CA ARG A 60 5.70 20.33 9.75
C ARG A 60 5.84 19.52 11.04
N GLY A 61 6.93 18.77 11.18
CA GLY A 61 7.31 18.07 12.40
C GLY A 61 6.71 16.67 12.54
N ALA A 62 6.36 16.01 11.44
CA ALA A 62 6.06 14.57 11.48
C ALA A 62 7.28 13.81 12.02
N GLU A 63 7.02 12.82 12.87
CA GLU A 63 8.02 11.96 13.50
C GLU A 63 8.10 10.58 12.82
N LEU A 64 7.05 10.19 12.11
CA LEU A 64 6.95 8.99 11.31
C LEU A 64 5.88 9.17 10.22
N LEU A 65 5.92 8.33 9.20
CA LEU A 65 4.96 8.34 8.10
C LEU A 65 4.15 7.03 8.08
N ILE A 66 2.83 7.15 7.90
CA ILE A 66 1.93 6.02 7.63
C ILE A 66 1.21 6.30 6.32
N SER A 67 1.65 5.66 5.25
CA SER A 67 1.03 5.77 3.93
C SER A 67 -0.08 4.74 3.78
N THR A 68 -1.29 5.20 3.52
CA THR A 68 -2.46 4.36 3.26
C THR A 68 -2.73 4.29 1.77
N ASN A 69 -2.82 3.09 1.20
CA ASN A 69 -2.77 2.89 -0.23
C ASN A 69 -3.88 1.98 -0.75
N GLY A 70 -4.40 2.33 -1.92
CA GLY A 70 -5.07 1.46 -2.85
C GLY A 70 -4.24 1.38 -4.14
N SER A 71 -3.00 0.89 -4.01
CA SER A 71 -2.07 0.75 -5.13
C SER A 71 -2.29 -0.59 -5.80
N PRO A 72 -2.82 -0.63 -7.06
CA PRO A 72 -3.11 -1.89 -7.73
C PRO A 72 -1.83 -2.64 -8.07
N TYR A 73 -1.98 -3.95 -8.17
CA TYR A 73 -0.94 -4.84 -8.65
C TYR A 73 -0.57 -4.52 -10.10
N GLU A 74 0.70 -4.52 -10.36
CA GLU A 74 1.35 -4.55 -11.67
C GLU A 74 2.60 -5.40 -11.50
N ILE A 75 3.04 -6.07 -12.56
CA ILE A 75 4.27 -6.87 -12.56
C ILE A 75 5.45 -6.01 -12.06
N ASP A 76 6.26 -6.53 -11.13
CA ASP A 76 7.43 -5.88 -10.50
C ASP A 76 7.12 -4.59 -9.70
N LYS A 77 5.87 -4.32 -9.39
CA LYS A 77 5.51 -3.08 -8.70
C LYS A 77 5.75 -3.12 -7.20
N ASP A 78 5.70 -4.27 -6.58
CA ASP A 78 5.99 -4.50 -5.17
C ASP A 78 7.44 -4.12 -4.84
N ASP A 79 8.40 -4.61 -5.59
CA ASP A 79 9.81 -4.22 -5.49
C ASP A 79 9.99 -2.72 -5.76
N ARG A 80 9.36 -2.20 -6.79
CA ARG A 80 9.39 -0.77 -7.11
C ARG A 80 8.83 0.09 -5.99
N ARG A 81 7.72 -0.34 -5.35
CA ARG A 81 7.17 0.35 -4.17
C ARG A 81 8.20 0.42 -3.04
N LEU A 82 8.78 -0.73 -2.70
CA LEU A 82 9.69 -0.85 -1.58
C LEU A 82 11.01 -0.12 -1.85
N GLU A 83 11.70 -0.47 -2.92
CA GLU A 83 13.11 -0.11 -3.14
C GLU A 83 13.29 1.25 -3.79
N GLU A 84 12.43 1.61 -4.73
CA GLU A 84 12.58 2.87 -5.45
C GLU A 84 11.76 4.00 -4.81
N VAL A 85 10.46 3.77 -4.57
CA VAL A 85 9.54 4.84 -4.18
C VAL A 85 9.64 5.14 -2.69
N PHE A 86 9.26 4.20 -1.83
CA PHE A 86 9.15 4.48 -0.39
C PHE A 86 10.50 4.49 0.33
N ALA A 87 11.48 3.73 -0.13
CA ALA A 87 12.85 3.89 0.34
C ALA A 87 13.43 5.27 -0.01
N ALA A 88 13.06 5.87 -1.16
CA ALA A 88 13.42 7.26 -1.45
C ALA A 88 12.76 8.23 -0.47
N ARG A 89 11.48 8.06 -0.15
CA ARG A 89 10.79 8.91 0.86
C ARG A 89 11.46 8.83 2.22
N VAL A 90 11.86 7.63 2.64
CA VAL A 90 12.63 7.46 3.89
C VAL A 90 13.97 8.20 3.84
N ARG A 91 14.75 8.04 2.76
CA ARG A 91 16.04 8.73 2.60
C ARG A 91 15.89 10.24 2.60
N GLU A 92 14.88 10.79 1.92
CA GLU A 92 14.63 12.22 1.81
C GLU A 92 14.16 12.85 3.11
N THR A 93 13.32 12.15 3.85
CA THR A 93 12.73 12.68 5.09
C THR A 93 13.51 12.31 6.34
N GLY A 94 14.28 11.22 6.31
CA GLY A 94 14.90 10.62 7.50
C GLY A 94 13.89 10.07 8.49
N LEU A 95 12.64 9.81 8.05
CA LEU A 95 11.57 9.30 8.90
C LEU A 95 11.31 7.82 8.61
N PRO A 96 11.02 7.00 9.64
CA PRO A 96 10.51 5.66 9.43
C PRO A 96 9.12 5.72 8.77
N LEU A 97 8.82 4.72 7.93
CA LEU A 97 7.63 4.72 7.10
C LEU A 97 6.94 3.36 7.14
N MET A 98 5.62 3.37 7.32
CA MET A 98 4.74 2.24 7.07
C MET A 98 4.01 2.46 5.74
N PHE A 99 4.12 1.50 4.84
CA PHE A 99 3.28 1.37 3.66
C PHE A 99 2.20 0.35 3.94
N LEU A 100 0.95 0.77 3.96
CA LEU A 100 -0.21 -0.08 4.14
C LEU A 100 -1.02 -0.08 2.86
N ASN A 101 -1.16 -1.25 2.22
CA ASN A 101 -1.91 -1.41 1.00
C ASN A 101 -3.12 -2.32 1.21
N ARG A 102 -4.17 -2.10 0.41
CA ARG A 102 -5.34 -2.99 0.41
C ARG A 102 -5.03 -4.31 -0.28
N VAL A 103 -5.84 -5.32 0.00
CA VAL A 103 -5.84 -6.64 -0.65
C VAL A 103 -7.20 -6.86 -1.31
N GLY A 104 -7.21 -7.58 -2.41
CA GLY A 104 -8.44 -8.04 -3.06
C GLY A 104 -8.68 -7.47 -4.45
N GLY A 105 -9.73 -7.95 -5.11
CA GLY A 105 -10.16 -7.50 -6.42
C GLY A 105 -11.29 -6.47 -6.36
N GLN A 106 -11.31 -5.54 -7.31
CA GLN A 106 -12.40 -4.61 -7.51
C GLN A 106 -12.47 -4.22 -8.99
N ASP A 107 -13.58 -4.57 -9.63
CA ASP A 107 -13.76 -4.40 -11.08
C ASP A 107 -12.58 -5.03 -11.85
N GLU A 108 -11.87 -4.28 -12.67
CA GLU A 108 -10.66 -4.74 -13.39
C GLU A 108 -9.35 -4.57 -12.61
N LEU A 109 -9.40 -4.12 -11.36
CA LEU A 109 -8.21 -3.92 -10.55
C LEU A 109 -8.04 -5.02 -9.51
N VAL A 110 -6.79 -5.41 -9.27
CA VAL A 110 -6.41 -6.34 -8.21
C VAL A 110 -5.35 -5.68 -7.34
N PHE A 111 -5.43 -5.91 -6.04
CA PHE A 111 -4.53 -5.35 -5.04
C PHE A 111 -3.86 -6.48 -4.27
N ASP A 112 -2.56 -6.50 -4.34
CA ASP A 112 -1.68 -7.54 -3.79
C ASP A 112 -1.42 -7.40 -2.28
N GLY A 113 -1.70 -6.24 -1.70
CA GLY A 113 -1.30 -5.96 -0.33
C GLY A 113 0.18 -5.63 -0.26
N SER A 114 1.04 -6.61 -0.05
CA SER A 114 2.50 -6.47 0.02
C SER A 114 2.92 -5.29 0.92
N SER A 115 2.27 -5.16 2.07
CA SER A 115 2.50 -4.07 3.01
C SER A 115 3.82 -4.24 3.74
N PHE A 116 4.51 -3.13 4.06
CA PHE A 116 5.82 -3.18 4.69
C PHE A 116 6.07 -2.00 5.63
N VAL A 117 7.13 -2.12 6.41
CA VAL A 117 7.65 -1.07 7.27
C VAL A 117 9.13 -0.88 7.02
N LEU A 118 9.53 0.36 6.83
CA LEU A 118 10.93 0.79 6.71
C LEU A 118 11.34 1.61 7.93
N ASN A 119 12.50 1.31 8.49
CA ASN A 119 13.15 2.18 9.46
C ASN A 119 13.79 3.40 8.77
N ALA A 120 14.20 4.39 9.54
CA ALA A 120 14.78 5.63 9.03
C ALA A 120 16.11 5.42 8.26
N ASP A 121 16.78 4.30 8.44
CA ASP A 121 17.94 3.86 7.68
C ASP A 121 17.59 3.21 6.33
N GLY A 122 16.30 3.04 6.04
CA GLY A 122 15.77 2.39 4.85
C GLY A 122 15.68 0.86 4.94
N ALA A 123 16.12 0.26 6.06
CA ALA A 123 16.01 -1.18 6.23
C ALA A 123 14.54 -1.59 6.45
N ALA A 124 14.12 -2.64 5.76
CA ALA A 124 12.80 -3.22 5.99
C ALA A 124 12.75 -3.92 7.36
N ALA A 125 11.92 -3.39 8.24
CA ALA A 125 11.67 -3.98 9.56
C ALA A 125 10.58 -5.06 9.54
N HIS A 126 9.60 -4.90 8.66
CA HIS A 126 8.52 -5.87 8.44
C HIS A 126 8.17 -5.97 6.96
N ARG A 127 7.76 -7.17 6.53
CA ARG A 127 7.00 -7.41 5.30
C ARG A 127 5.81 -8.30 5.64
N LEU A 128 4.60 -7.89 5.27
CA LEU A 128 3.41 -8.73 5.36
C LEU A 128 3.30 -9.59 4.09
N PRO A 129 2.63 -10.74 4.16
CA PRO A 129 2.32 -11.53 2.96
C PRO A 129 1.56 -10.71 1.94
N ASP A 130 1.71 -11.08 0.69
CA ASP A 130 0.87 -10.68 -0.43
C ASP A 130 -0.42 -11.52 -0.49
N TRP A 131 -1.42 -11.03 -1.20
CA TRP A 131 -2.70 -11.69 -1.50
C TRP A 131 -3.56 -12.08 -0.30
N GLU A 132 -3.16 -11.73 0.91
CA GLU A 132 -3.86 -12.07 2.16
C GLU A 132 -4.14 -10.82 3.02
N GLU A 133 -5.31 -10.79 3.66
CA GLU A 133 -5.59 -9.80 4.71
C GLU A 133 -4.85 -10.17 5.99
N HIS A 134 -4.10 -9.21 6.53
CA HIS A 134 -3.35 -9.41 7.76
C HIS A 134 -3.59 -8.31 8.79
N LEU A 135 -3.67 -8.73 10.06
CA LEU A 135 -3.57 -7.84 11.21
C LEU A 135 -2.28 -8.16 11.98
N ARG A 136 -1.37 -7.20 12.05
CA ARG A 136 -0.08 -7.35 12.73
C ARG A 136 0.11 -6.29 13.80
N MET A 137 0.45 -6.73 15.00
CA MET A 137 0.95 -5.83 16.04
C MET A 137 2.40 -5.48 15.76
N THR A 138 2.72 -4.20 15.88
CA THR A 138 4.08 -3.67 15.68
C THR A 138 4.51 -2.90 16.91
N HIS A 139 5.80 -2.98 17.25
CA HIS A 139 6.36 -2.32 18.42
C HIS A 139 7.33 -1.22 17.99
N TRP A 140 7.14 -0.06 18.57
CA TRP A 140 7.94 1.13 18.29
C TRP A 140 8.66 1.57 19.56
N THR A 141 9.91 1.97 19.40
CA THR A 141 10.70 2.61 20.46
C THR A 141 11.14 3.98 19.99
N ARG A 142 11.17 4.93 20.92
CA ARG A 142 11.71 6.27 20.65
C ARG A 142 13.10 6.36 21.27
N GLY A 143 14.10 6.49 20.41
CA GLY A 143 15.49 6.74 20.80
C GLY A 143 15.95 8.15 20.46
N ASP A 144 17.25 8.41 20.59
CA ASP A 144 17.87 9.71 20.30
C ASP A 144 17.73 10.12 18.82
N ASN A 145 17.65 9.13 17.94
CA ASN A 145 17.49 9.31 16.48
C ASN A 145 16.03 9.25 15.99
N GLY A 146 15.06 9.39 16.90
CA GLY A 146 13.63 9.31 16.55
C GLY A 146 13.02 7.95 16.79
N TRP A 147 11.90 7.67 16.08
CA TRP A 147 11.18 6.41 16.20
C TRP A 147 11.83 5.31 15.39
N GLN A 148 11.87 4.12 15.95
CA GLN A 148 12.37 2.92 15.33
C GLN A 148 11.39 1.76 15.57
N TRP A 149 11.15 0.97 14.52
CA TRP A 149 10.42 -0.28 14.60
C TRP A 149 11.32 -1.41 15.08
N ALA A 150 10.81 -2.23 15.94
CA ALA A 150 11.44 -3.52 16.22
C ALA A 150 11.32 -4.42 15.00
N ASP A 151 12.39 -5.16 14.69
CA ASP A 151 12.37 -6.17 13.63
C ASP A 151 11.29 -7.23 13.88
N GLY A 152 10.61 -7.61 12.83
CA GLY A 152 9.57 -8.61 12.83
C GLY A 152 9.63 -9.52 11.62
N PRO A 153 8.61 -10.36 11.42
CA PRO A 153 8.55 -11.25 10.28
C PRO A 153 8.63 -10.49 8.96
N LYS A 154 9.43 -11.02 8.04
CA LYS A 154 9.58 -10.53 6.66
C LYS A 154 9.12 -11.65 5.75
N ALA A 155 7.86 -11.57 5.29
CA ALA A 155 7.33 -12.52 4.33
C ALA A 155 8.16 -12.47 3.04
N LEU A 156 8.31 -13.61 2.42
CA LEU A 156 8.78 -13.69 1.04
C LEU A 156 7.55 -13.47 0.16
N TRP A 157 7.64 -12.50 -0.74
CA TRP A 157 6.59 -12.26 -1.71
C TRP A 157 6.70 -13.25 -2.87
N GLU A 158 5.58 -13.53 -3.49
CA GLU A 158 5.54 -14.46 -4.62
C GLU A 158 6.31 -13.88 -5.81
N GLU A 159 7.11 -14.74 -6.43
CA GLU A 159 7.81 -14.44 -7.68
C GLU A 159 7.01 -14.89 -8.90
N HIS A 160 7.35 -14.37 -10.07
CA HIS A 160 6.74 -14.82 -11.33
C HIS A 160 7.00 -16.31 -11.57
N PRO A 161 6.00 -17.06 -12.08
CA PRO A 161 4.64 -16.63 -12.50
C PRO A 161 3.58 -16.79 -11.39
N ALA A 162 3.95 -17.13 -10.16
CA ALA A 162 3.00 -17.41 -9.09
C ALA A 162 2.16 -16.19 -8.73
N ASP A 163 2.77 -15.03 -8.62
CA ASP A 163 2.11 -13.75 -8.33
C ASP A 163 1.06 -13.37 -9.37
N ILE A 164 1.34 -13.62 -10.68
CA ILE A 164 0.38 -13.40 -11.78
C ILE A 164 -0.83 -14.34 -11.61
N TYR A 165 -0.57 -15.60 -11.25
CA TYR A 165 -1.63 -16.57 -11.01
C TYR A 165 -2.49 -16.15 -9.82
N SER A 166 -1.87 -15.76 -8.72
CA SER A 166 -2.57 -15.26 -7.53
C SER A 166 -3.39 -14.00 -7.81
N ALA A 167 -2.90 -13.11 -8.67
CA ALA A 167 -3.65 -11.94 -9.14
C ALA A 167 -4.92 -12.35 -9.89
N MET A 168 -4.82 -13.30 -10.84
CA MET A 168 -5.98 -13.78 -11.59
C MET A 168 -7.02 -14.46 -10.69
N VAL A 169 -6.57 -15.32 -9.79
CA VAL A 169 -7.45 -16.02 -8.84
C VAL A 169 -8.16 -15.03 -7.91
N THR A 170 -7.43 -14.07 -7.37
CA THR A 170 -7.99 -13.03 -6.48
C THR A 170 -9.01 -12.17 -7.21
N GLY A 171 -8.69 -11.72 -8.43
CA GLY A 171 -9.60 -10.92 -9.25
C GLY A 171 -10.91 -11.65 -9.56
N LEU A 172 -10.82 -12.88 -10.02
CA LEU A 172 -12.01 -13.69 -10.35
C LEU A 172 -12.85 -14.01 -9.09
N ARG A 173 -12.20 -14.48 -8.02
CA ARG A 173 -12.86 -14.81 -6.76
C ARG A 173 -13.65 -13.63 -6.21
N ASP A 174 -13.02 -12.48 -6.13
CA ASP A 174 -13.62 -11.31 -5.51
C ASP A 174 -14.70 -10.68 -6.42
N TYR A 175 -14.53 -10.75 -7.74
CA TYR A 175 -15.58 -10.35 -8.68
C TYR A 175 -16.84 -11.22 -8.54
N VAL A 176 -16.69 -12.53 -8.48
CA VAL A 176 -17.81 -13.47 -8.30
C VAL A 176 -18.51 -13.22 -6.97
N ASN A 177 -17.74 -13.09 -5.88
CA ASN A 177 -18.26 -12.92 -4.53
C ASN A 177 -18.95 -11.56 -4.35
N SER A 178 -18.35 -10.46 -4.80
CA SER A 178 -18.91 -9.11 -4.63
C SER A 178 -20.18 -8.89 -5.43
N ASN A 179 -20.36 -9.61 -6.55
CA ASN A 179 -21.58 -9.57 -7.34
C ASN A 179 -22.63 -10.61 -6.92
N GLY A 180 -22.33 -11.44 -5.91
CA GLY A 180 -23.25 -12.44 -5.40
C GLY A 180 -23.56 -13.57 -6.40
N PHE A 181 -22.66 -13.85 -7.33
CA PHE A 181 -22.83 -14.95 -8.28
C PHE A 181 -22.70 -16.30 -7.56
N PRO A 182 -23.54 -17.28 -7.88
CA PRO A 182 -23.50 -18.60 -7.25
C PRO A 182 -22.30 -19.44 -7.71
N GLY A 183 -21.59 -19.01 -8.75
CA GLY A 183 -20.44 -19.70 -9.33
C GLY A 183 -20.13 -19.19 -10.73
N VAL A 184 -19.26 -19.91 -11.41
CA VAL A 184 -18.83 -19.64 -12.79
C VAL A 184 -19.16 -20.82 -13.69
N VAL A 185 -19.32 -20.56 -14.98
CA VAL A 185 -19.48 -21.60 -16.01
C VAL A 185 -18.34 -21.47 -17.00
N LEU A 186 -17.63 -22.55 -17.21
CA LEU A 186 -16.47 -22.60 -18.11
C LEU A 186 -16.69 -23.64 -19.23
N GLY A 187 -16.42 -23.22 -20.46
CA GLY A 187 -16.36 -24.11 -21.60
C GLY A 187 -15.00 -24.82 -21.69
N MET A 188 -14.94 -26.09 -21.26
CA MET A 188 -13.72 -26.89 -21.33
C MET A 188 -13.48 -27.38 -22.76
N SER A 189 -12.47 -26.82 -23.44
CA SER A 189 -12.07 -27.23 -24.81
C SER A 189 -11.17 -28.47 -24.85
N GLY A 190 -10.62 -28.87 -23.69
CA GLY A 190 -9.57 -29.90 -23.58
C GLY A 190 -8.15 -29.39 -23.84
N GLY A 191 -7.99 -28.09 -24.13
CA GLY A 191 -6.69 -27.44 -24.27
C GLY A 191 -6.16 -26.89 -22.95
N ILE A 192 -4.87 -26.51 -22.93
CA ILE A 192 -4.17 -26.02 -21.74
C ILE A 192 -4.82 -24.74 -21.20
N ASP A 193 -5.26 -23.83 -22.04
CA ASP A 193 -5.84 -22.54 -21.61
C ASP A 193 -7.09 -22.74 -20.77
N SER A 194 -8.04 -23.57 -21.25
CA SER A 194 -9.24 -23.87 -20.48
C SER A 194 -8.96 -24.67 -19.20
N ALA A 195 -7.91 -25.50 -19.21
CA ALA A 195 -7.48 -26.23 -18.01
C ALA A 195 -6.89 -25.31 -16.92
N ILE A 196 -6.14 -24.29 -17.32
CA ILE A 196 -5.59 -23.29 -16.37
C ILE A 196 -6.70 -22.40 -15.80
N CYS A 197 -7.73 -22.07 -16.61
CA CYS A 197 -8.87 -21.27 -16.16
C CYS A 197 -9.80 -22.03 -15.20
N ALA A 198 -9.78 -23.35 -15.19
CA ALA A 198 -10.62 -24.20 -14.34
C ALA A 198 -10.06 -24.39 -12.94
#